data_1b7f63a58b8e52a27b02b3739610a9fe
#
_entry.id   1b7f63a58b8e52a27b02b3739610a9fe
#
_cell.length_a   1.000
_cell.length_b   1.000
_cell.length_c   1.000
_cell.angle_alpha   90.00
_cell.angle_beta   90.00
_cell.angle_gamma   90.00
#
_symmetry.space_group_name_H-M   'P 1'
#
loop_
_entity.id
_entity.type
_entity.pdbx_description
1 polymer ?
#
loop_
_entity_poly.entity_id
_entity_poly.type
_entity_poly.pdbx_seq_one_letter_code
_entity_poly.pdbx_strand_id
1 'polypeptide(L)'
;WVYTPDDYYFSQEQTPLIIFLHGASRCGRDMKRCLQYGPVDAVKMGRQIPALIVTPQNPGGAWNPRRLNNILEWMKKNYSFDDTRVYVIGMSLGGYGTLDFAGTYPDKIAAAIALCGGSTLKDYRGLGELPLWIVHGTADRAVSVRESQKVVEGMKILGATERLRYDWMPGA
;
A
#
# COMPACT_ATOMS: atom_id res chain seq x y z
N TRP A 1 13.99 -2.71 -2.69
CA TRP A 1 14.77 -1.92 -1.74
C TRP A 1 14.15 -1.98 -0.36
N VAL A 2 15.00 -1.99 0.65
CA VAL A 2 14.60 -1.90 2.06
C VAL A 2 15.33 -0.70 2.66
N TYR A 3 14.57 0.16 3.34
CA TYR A 3 15.08 1.22 4.20
C TYR A 3 14.95 0.78 5.66
N THR A 4 16.00 1.02 6.43
CA THR A 4 16.00 0.86 7.89
C THR A 4 16.13 2.24 8.53
N PRO A 5 15.32 2.60 9.54
CA PRO A 5 15.52 3.85 10.27
C PRO A 5 16.84 3.83 11.04
N ASP A 6 17.36 5.02 11.37
CA ASP A 6 18.70 5.17 11.96
C ASP A 6 18.89 4.39 13.29
N ASP A 7 17.82 4.26 14.07
CA ASP A 7 17.79 3.57 15.35
C ASP A 7 17.45 2.08 15.28
N TYR A 8 17.18 1.56 14.07
CA TYR A 8 16.69 0.19 13.87
C TYR A 8 17.52 -0.89 14.59
N TYR A 9 18.85 -0.76 14.60
CA TYR A 9 19.75 -1.75 15.21
C TYR A 9 19.96 -1.53 16.71
N PHE A 10 19.52 -0.41 17.26
CA PHE A 10 19.75 0.00 18.64
C PHE A 10 18.47 0.12 19.46
N SER A 11 17.32 0.21 18.80
CA SER A 11 16.02 0.28 19.47
C SER A 11 15.67 -1.05 20.13
N GLN A 12 15.15 -0.98 21.36
CA GLN A 12 14.54 -2.13 22.02
C GLN A 12 13.09 -2.34 21.60
N GLU A 13 12.48 -1.35 20.95
CA GLU A 13 11.12 -1.44 20.43
C GLU A 13 11.13 -2.03 19.01
N GLN A 14 10.22 -2.95 18.77
CA GLN A 14 10.05 -3.50 17.41
C GLN A 14 9.49 -2.43 16.46
N THR A 15 10.20 -2.23 15.36
CA THR A 15 9.87 -1.25 14.33
C THR A 15 8.68 -1.74 13.48
N PRO A 16 7.71 -0.88 13.10
CA PRO A 16 6.67 -1.26 12.14
C PRO A 16 7.23 -1.44 10.72
N LEU A 17 6.49 -2.13 9.86
CA LEU A 17 6.82 -2.30 8.44
C LEU A 17 5.84 -1.54 7.56
N ILE A 18 6.36 -0.77 6.61
CA ILE A 18 5.59 -0.16 5.52
C ILE A 18 5.97 -0.85 4.20
N ILE A 19 4.99 -1.37 3.49
CA ILE A 19 5.12 -1.86 2.11
C ILE A 19 4.58 -0.76 1.20
N PHE A 20 5.44 -0.19 0.34
CA PHE A 20 5.04 0.85 -0.60
C PHE A 20 5.00 0.33 -2.03
N LEU A 21 3.86 0.51 -2.70
CA LEU A 21 3.62 0.04 -4.06
C LEU A 21 3.53 1.22 -5.04
N HIS A 22 4.50 1.30 -5.95
CA HIS A 22 4.56 2.36 -6.95
C HIS A 22 3.54 2.18 -8.08
N GLY A 23 3.26 3.27 -8.79
CA GLY A 23 2.37 3.30 -9.96
C GLY A 23 3.03 2.81 -11.25
N ALA A 24 2.23 2.71 -12.31
CA ALA A 24 2.63 2.17 -13.61
C ALA A 24 3.83 2.90 -14.23
N SER A 25 3.95 4.21 -14.05
CA SER A 25 5.06 5.01 -14.58
C SER A 25 6.44 4.57 -14.06
N ARG A 26 6.50 3.81 -12.95
CA ARG A 26 7.73 3.30 -12.36
C ARG A 26 7.98 1.82 -12.65
N CYS A 27 7.08 1.15 -13.38
CA CYS A 27 7.31 -0.21 -13.82
C CYS A 27 8.57 -0.34 -14.68
N GLY A 28 9.18 -1.49 -14.65
CA GLY A 28 10.39 -1.80 -15.39
C GLY A 28 11.40 -2.63 -14.60
N ARG A 29 12.57 -2.86 -15.18
CA ARG A 29 13.61 -3.70 -14.57
C ARG A 29 14.70 -2.90 -13.85
N ASP A 30 14.70 -1.57 -13.98
CA ASP A 30 15.61 -0.71 -13.23
C ASP A 30 15.10 -0.57 -11.79
N MET A 31 15.82 -1.16 -10.86
CA MET A 31 15.50 -1.17 -9.43
C MET A 31 15.50 0.21 -8.79
N LYS A 32 16.09 1.22 -9.42
CA LYS A 32 16.11 2.60 -8.88
C LYS A 32 14.79 3.33 -9.12
N ARG A 33 13.94 2.84 -10.01
CA ARG A 33 12.67 3.50 -10.37
C ARG A 33 11.68 3.54 -9.21
N CYS A 34 11.64 2.50 -8.37
CA CYS A 34 10.77 2.47 -7.19
C CYS A 34 11.17 3.46 -6.08
N LEU A 35 12.33 4.11 -6.20
CA LEU A 35 12.85 5.07 -5.23
C LEU A 35 12.56 6.54 -5.62
N GLN A 36 11.81 6.79 -6.68
CA GLN A 36 11.64 8.14 -7.24
C GLN A 36 10.46 8.91 -6.65
N TYR A 37 9.62 8.29 -5.85
CA TYR A 37 8.59 8.91 -5.03
C TYR A 37 8.14 7.98 -3.90
N GLY A 38 7.27 8.48 -3.01
CA GLY A 38 6.77 7.73 -1.88
C GLY A 38 7.65 7.86 -0.63
N PRO A 39 7.52 6.95 0.34
CA PRO A 39 8.18 7.08 1.63
C PRO A 39 9.71 7.16 1.56
N VAL A 40 10.33 6.36 0.68
CA VAL A 40 11.81 6.36 0.53
C VAL A 40 12.31 7.66 -0.08
N ASP A 41 11.56 8.25 -1.01
CA ASP A 41 11.91 9.56 -1.56
C ASP A 41 11.75 10.68 -0.51
N ALA A 42 10.72 10.60 0.33
CA ALA A 42 10.56 11.50 1.47
C ALA A 42 11.74 11.40 2.46
N VAL A 43 12.25 10.20 2.71
CA VAL A 43 13.46 9.99 3.51
C VAL A 43 14.67 10.65 2.87
N LYS A 44 14.88 10.53 1.57
CA LYS A 44 15.96 11.23 0.84
C LYS A 44 15.85 12.74 0.95
N MET A 45 14.64 13.27 1.08
CA MET A 45 14.37 14.70 1.30
C MET A 45 14.53 15.12 2.78
N GLY A 46 15.05 14.24 3.65
CA GLY A 46 15.31 14.52 5.07
C GLY A 46 14.15 14.23 6.01
N ARG A 47 13.07 13.57 5.55
CA ARG A 47 12.01 13.11 6.45
C ARG A 47 12.48 11.88 7.23
N GLN A 48 12.29 11.91 8.54
CA GLN A 48 12.51 10.73 9.38
C GLN A 48 11.21 9.92 9.44
N ILE A 49 11.30 8.65 9.09
CA ILE A 49 10.17 7.71 9.17
C ILE A 49 10.60 6.56 10.08
N PRO A 50 10.02 6.43 11.29
CA PRO A 50 10.40 5.41 12.27
C PRO A 50 9.78 4.04 11.93
N ALA A 51 10.04 3.56 10.71
CA ALA A 51 9.55 2.30 10.20
C ALA A 51 10.54 1.67 9.23
N LEU A 52 10.58 0.35 9.17
CA LEU A 52 11.12 -0.33 8.00
C LEU A 52 10.26 0.00 6.79
N ILE A 53 10.88 0.23 5.64
CA ILE A 53 10.13 0.44 4.40
C ILE A 53 10.66 -0.51 3.36
N VAL A 54 9.79 -1.38 2.82
CA VAL A 54 10.09 -2.15 1.63
C VAL A 54 9.36 -1.58 0.42
N THR A 55 10.12 -1.28 -0.62
CA THR A 55 9.57 -0.79 -1.90
C THR A 55 10.01 -1.73 -3.02
N PRO A 56 9.14 -2.72 -3.35
CA PRO A 56 9.44 -3.67 -4.42
C PRO A 56 9.37 -2.99 -5.78
N GLN A 57 10.16 -3.48 -6.74
CA GLN A 57 10.09 -3.09 -8.14
C GLN A 57 9.13 -4.02 -8.89
N ASN A 58 8.13 -3.44 -9.54
CA ASN A 58 7.25 -4.17 -10.45
C ASN A 58 7.81 -4.09 -11.88
N PRO A 59 8.11 -5.22 -12.53
CA PRO A 59 8.61 -5.21 -13.91
C PRO A 59 7.53 -4.78 -14.93
N GLY A 60 6.24 -4.87 -14.57
CA GLY A 60 5.09 -4.52 -15.40
C GLY A 60 3.88 -5.37 -15.07
N GLY A 61 2.70 -4.90 -15.53
CA GLY A 61 1.42 -5.52 -15.23
C GLY A 61 0.90 -5.23 -13.83
N ALA A 62 -0.20 -5.87 -13.47
CA ALA A 62 -0.82 -5.72 -12.16
C ALA A 62 0.09 -6.21 -11.02
N TRP A 63 -0.02 -5.58 -9.87
CA TRP A 63 0.54 -6.12 -8.64
C TRP A 63 -0.18 -7.42 -8.27
N ASN A 64 0.59 -8.47 -7.98
CA ASN A 64 0.05 -9.77 -7.64
C ASN A 64 0.06 -9.96 -6.11
N PRO A 65 -1.10 -10.15 -5.44
CA PRO A 65 -1.19 -10.30 -3.98
C PRO A 65 -0.31 -11.44 -3.44
N ARG A 66 -0.24 -12.58 -4.14
CA ARG A 66 0.61 -13.71 -3.73
C ARG A 66 2.10 -13.35 -3.75
N ARG A 67 2.54 -12.62 -4.78
CA ARG A 67 3.94 -12.15 -4.84
C ARG A 67 4.25 -11.14 -3.75
N LEU A 68 3.30 -10.26 -3.43
CA LEU A 68 3.45 -9.32 -2.32
C LEU A 68 3.50 -10.06 -0.97
N ASN A 69 2.67 -11.07 -0.78
CA ASN A 69 2.77 -11.94 0.39
C ASN A 69 4.13 -12.63 0.49
N ASN A 70 4.70 -13.11 -0.62
CA ASN A 70 6.04 -13.71 -0.61
C ASN A 70 7.12 -12.69 -0.19
N ILE A 71 6.97 -11.41 -0.57
CA ILE A 71 7.85 -10.34 -0.10
C ILE A 71 7.70 -10.12 1.40
N LEU A 72 6.49 -10.10 1.93
CA LEU A 72 6.24 -9.99 3.36
C LEU A 72 6.88 -11.15 4.13
N GLU A 73 6.70 -12.39 3.65
CA GLU A 73 7.31 -13.57 4.29
C GLU A 73 8.84 -13.53 4.21
N TRP A 74 9.40 -13.00 3.12
CA TRP A 74 10.84 -12.77 3.01
C TRP A 74 11.32 -11.70 4.01
N MET A 75 10.57 -10.61 4.18
CA MET A 75 10.86 -9.58 5.19
C MET A 75 10.87 -10.18 6.59
N LYS A 76 9.90 -11.02 6.95
CA LYS A 76 9.83 -11.72 8.25
C LYS A 76 11.05 -12.60 8.54
N LYS A 77 11.65 -13.18 7.51
CA LYS A 77 12.85 -14.04 7.64
C LYS A 77 14.14 -13.25 7.77
N ASN A 78 14.21 -12.04 7.23
CA ASN A 78 15.47 -11.31 7.07
C ASN A 78 15.56 -10.04 7.93
N TYR A 79 14.45 -9.56 8.50
CA TYR A 79 14.38 -8.35 9.31
C TYR A 79 13.55 -8.59 10.56
N SER A 80 13.94 -7.94 11.66
CA SER A 80 13.13 -7.91 12.88
C SER A 80 12.18 -6.72 12.84
N PHE A 81 10.88 -6.95 12.92
CA PHE A 81 9.86 -5.91 13.02
C PHE A 81 8.61 -6.46 13.71
N ASP A 82 7.72 -5.57 14.12
CA ASP A 82 6.42 -5.93 14.68
C ASP A 82 5.48 -6.39 13.55
N ASP A 83 5.25 -7.69 13.46
CA ASP A 83 4.39 -8.26 12.41
C ASP A 83 2.90 -7.99 12.61
N THR A 84 2.51 -7.41 13.76
CA THR A 84 1.17 -6.86 13.99
C THR A 84 1.01 -5.43 13.47
N ARG A 85 2.11 -4.77 13.07
CA ARG A 85 2.15 -3.40 12.54
C ARG A 85 2.70 -3.35 11.11
N VAL A 86 2.08 -4.12 10.22
CA VAL A 86 2.38 -4.12 8.78
C VAL A 86 1.38 -3.23 8.05
N TYR A 87 1.88 -2.21 7.38
CA TYR A 87 1.09 -1.24 6.63
C TYR A 87 1.37 -1.32 5.15
N VAL A 88 0.33 -1.14 4.31
CA VAL A 88 0.49 -1.10 2.86
C VAL A 88 -0.01 0.23 2.34
N ILE A 89 0.81 0.87 1.52
CA ILE A 89 0.48 2.15 0.88
C ILE A 89 0.83 2.05 -0.59
N GLY A 90 -0.08 2.47 -1.46
CA GLY A 90 0.21 2.46 -2.89
C GLY A 90 -0.55 3.52 -3.66
N MET A 91 0.01 3.90 -4.81
CA MET A 91 -0.55 4.94 -5.67
C MET A 91 -0.82 4.42 -7.07
N SER A 92 -1.96 4.79 -7.66
CA SER A 92 -2.36 4.43 -9.03
C SER A 92 -2.38 2.90 -9.19
N LEU A 93 -1.58 2.31 -10.06
CA LEU A 93 -1.41 0.84 -10.15
C LEU A 93 -1.04 0.24 -8.78
N GLY A 94 -0.23 0.94 -7.96
CA GLY A 94 0.08 0.56 -6.59
C GLY A 94 -1.12 0.66 -5.66
N GLY A 95 -2.05 1.58 -5.91
CA GLY A 95 -3.33 1.68 -5.19
C GLY A 95 -4.20 0.44 -5.44
N TYR A 96 -4.26 -0.03 -6.70
CA TYR A 96 -4.88 -1.32 -7.02
C TYR A 96 -4.20 -2.47 -6.26
N GLY A 97 -2.87 -2.52 -6.31
CA GLY A 97 -2.09 -3.54 -5.60
C GLY A 97 -2.34 -3.53 -4.10
N THR A 98 -2.49 -2.35 -3.50
CA THR A 98 -2.81 -2.17 -2.08
C THR A 98 -4.16 -2.77 -1.73
N LEU A 99 -5.21 -2.43 -2.47
CA LEU A 99 -6.56 -2.94 -2.23
C LEU A 99 -6.63 -4.46 -2.47
N ASP A 100 -6.04 -4.93 -3.56
CA ASP A 100 -6.05 -6.35 -3.89
C ASP A 100 -5.25 -7.17 -2.86
N PHE A 101 -4.11 -6.66 -2.39
CA PHE A 101 -3.30 -7.34 -1.38
C PHE A 101 -4.00 -7.35 -0.01
N ALA A 102 -4.47 -6.18 0.45
CA ALA A 102 -5.15 -6.06 1.73
C ALA A 102 -6.44 -6.89 1.80
N GLY A 103 -7.23 -6.90 0.71
CA GLY A 103 -8.46 -7.69 0.66
C GLY A 103 -8.24 -9.20 0.51
N THR A 104 -7.07 -9.62 -0.02
CA THR A 104 -6.72 -11.05 -0.14
C THR A 104 -6.09 -11.61 1.14
N TYR A 105 -5.33 -10.80 1.88
CA TYR A 105 -4.62 -11.18 3.11
C TYR A 105 -4.90 -10.20 4.26
N PRO A 106 -6.18 -9.97 4.63
CA PRO A 106 -6.54 -8.96 5.62
C PRO A 106 -5.95 -9.22 7.01
N ASP A 107 -5.75 -10.48 7.36
CA ASP A 107 -5.16 -10.94 8.61
C ASP A 107 -3.67 -10.56 8.76
N LYS A 108 -3.01 -10.21 7.67
CA LYS A 108 -1.57 -9.86 7.66
C LYS A 108 -1.30 -8.36 7.62
N ILE A 109 -2.33 -7.53 7.47
CA ILE A 109 -2.21 -6.09 7.23
C ILE A 109 -2.91 -5.33 8.36
N ALA A 110 -2.16 -4.52 9.10
CA ALA A 110 -2.70 -3.71 10.19
C ALA A 110 -3.55 -2.53 9.70
N ALA A 111 -3.15 -1.91 8.59
CA ALA A 111 -3.94 -0.88 7.89
C ALA A 111 -3.42 -0.68 6.46
N ALA A 112 -4.27 -0.13 5.58
CA ALA A 112 -3.91 0.15 4.20
C ALA A 112 -4.37 1.53 3.74
N ILE A 113 -3.57 2.17 2.86
CA ILE A 113 -3.89 3.44 2.21
C ILE A 113 -3.77 3.27 0.70
N ALA A 114 -4.87 3.43 -0.02
CA ALA A 114 -4.91 3.37 -1.47
C ALA A 114 -5.13 4.78 -2.05
N LEU A 115 -4.15 5.24 -2.84
CA LEU A 115 -4.18 6.54 -3.49
C LEU A 115 -4.50 6.35 -4.97
N CYS A 116 -5.53 7.03 -5.47
CA CYS A 116 -6.01 7.05 -6.86
C CYS A 116 -5.98 5.67 -7.56
N GLY A 117 -6.49 4.65 -6.89
CA GLY A 117 -6.53 3.28 -7.38
C GLY A 117 -7.96 2.73 -7.49
N GLY A 118 -8.05 1.45 -7.68
CA GLY A 118 -9.26 0.64 -7.66
C GLY A 118 -8.93 -0.75 -7.17
N SER A 119 -9.76 -1.74 -7.48
CA SER A 119 -9.51 -3.13 -7.12
C SER A 119 -9.95 -4.07 -8.24
N THR A 120 -9.24 -5.18 -8.40
CA THR A 120 -9.62 -6.28 -9.29
C THR A 120 -10.36 -7.39 -8.54
N LEU A 121 -10.51 -7.27 -7.23
CA LEU A 121 -11.25 -8.23 -6.40
C LEU A 121 -12.73 -8.27 -6.80
N LYS A 122 -13.30 -9.46 -6.74
CA LYS A 122 -14.74 -9.67 -6.93
C LYS A 122 -15.53 -9.61 -5.63
N ASP A 123 -14.84 -9.70 -4.50
CA ASP A 123 -15.39 -9.69 -3.16
C ASP A 123 -14.57 -8.77 -2.27
N TYR A 124 -15.21 -7.80 -1.65
CA TYR A 124 -14.57 -6.78 -0.82
C TYR A 124 -14.69 -7.06 0.69
N ARG A 125 -15.21 -8.23 1.11
CA ARG A 125 -15.36 -8.55 2.54
C ARG A 125 -14.04 -8.44 3.30
N GLY A 126 -12.94 -8.94 2.72
CA GLY A 126 -11.62 -8.84 3.33
C GLY A 126 -11.15 -7.39 3.56
N LEU A 127 -11.56 -6.44 2.71
CA LEU A 127 -11.25 -5.02 2.92
C LEU A 127 -11.96 -4.42 4.14
N GLY A 128 -13.07 -5.00 4.57
CA GLY A 128 -13.78 -4.58 5.79
C GLY A 128 -13.14 -5.06 7.09
N GLU A 129 -12.19 -5.98 7.04
CA GLU A 129 -11.55 -6.57 8.21
C GLU A 129 -10.42 -5.71 8.80
N LEU A 130 -9.93 -4.69 8.04
CA LEU A 130 -8.83 -3.83 8.45
C LEU A 130 -9.15 -2.34 8.26
N PRO A 131 -8.50 -1.45 9.02
CA PRO A 131 -8.55 -0.03 8.75
C PRO A 131 -8.07 0.29 7.33
N LEU A 132 -8.93 0.93 6.54
CA LEU A 132 -8.68 1.25 5.14
C LEU A 132 -8.96 2.72 4.87
N TRP A 133 -8.00 3.38 4.21
CA TRP A 133 -8.20 4.74 3.73
C TRP A 133 -8.02 4.80 2.20
N ILE A 134 -9.06 5.25 1.51
CA ILE A 134 -9.06 5.47 0.05
C ILE A 134 -9.07 6.97 -0.22
N VAL A 135 -8.11 7.45 -1.03
CA VAL A 135 -8.03 8.86 -1.44
C VAL A 135 -7.97 8.94 -2.94
N HIS A 136 -8.80 9.79 -3.57
CA HIS A 136 -8.81 9.94 -5.03
C HIS A 136 -9.21 11.36 -5.45
N GLY A 137 -8.51 11.90 -6.42
CA GLY A 137 -8.86 13.17 -7.05
C GLY A 137 -10.07 13.03 -7.97
N THR A 138 -11.02 13.98 -7.90
CA THR A 138 -12.25 13.91 -8.73
C THR A 138 -12.00 14.25 -10.18
N ALA A 139 -10.89 14.91 -10.50
CA ALA A 139 -10.49 15.28 -11.84
C ALA A 139 -9.31 14.45 -12.39
N ASP A 140 -8.98 13.32 -11.72
CA ASP A 140 -7.92 12.42 -12.16
C ASP A 140 -8.24 11.90 -13.59
N ARG A 141 -7.31 12.19 -14.51
CA ARG A 141 -7.44 11.82 -15.94
C ARG A 141 -6.75 10.49 -16.27
N ALA A 142 -5.90 9.98 -15.37
CA ALA A 142 -5.18 8.72 -15.56
C ALA A 142 -5.98 7.52 -15.05
N VAL A 143 -6.54 7.64 -13.85
CA VAL A 143 -7.44 6.66 -13.24
C VAL A 143 -8.71 7.36 -12.81
N SER A 144 -9.83 7.02 -13.43
CA SER A 144 -11.10 7.64 -13.05
C SER A 144 -11.41 7.40 -11.58
N VAL A 145 -11.86 8.43 -10.87
CA VAL A 145 -12.32 8.34 -9.47
C VAL A 145 -13.39 7.25 -9.29
N ARG A 146 -14.13 6.92 -10.35
CA ARG A 146 -15.13 5.83 -10.36
C ARG A 146 -14.54 4.48 -9.95
N GLU A 147 -13.25 4.24 -10.20
CA GLU A 147 -12.62 2.99 -9.82
C GLU A 147 -12.54 2.83 -8.28
N SER A 148 -12.17 3.89 -7.57
CA SER A 148 -12.25 3.91 -6.11
C SER A 148 -13.70 3.92 -5.59
N GLN A 149 -14.59 4.66 -6.25
CA GLN A 149 -16.01 4.71 -5.87
C GLN A 149 -16.69 3.35 -5.96
N LYS A 150 -16.38 2.53 -6.96
CA LYS A 150 -16.88 1.15 -7.08
C LYS A 150 -16.50 0.30 -5.86
N VAL A 151 -15.27 0.43 -5.37
CA VAL A 151 -14.82 -0.30 -4.17
C VAL A 151 -15.62 0.14 -2.95
N VAL A 152 -15.72 1.46 -2.73
CA VAL A 152 -16.48 2.03 -1.62
C VAL A 152 -17.95 1.58 -1.65
N GLU A 153 -18.60 1.67 -2.82
CA GLU A 153 -20.00 1.23 -2.97
C GLU A 153 -20.15 -0.28 -2.74
N GLY A 154 -19.23 -1.09 -3.25
CA GLY A 154 -19.24 -2.53 -3.01
C GLY A 154 -19.07 -2.87 -1.52
N MET A 155 -18.21 -2.15 -0.80
CA MET A 155 -18.07 -2.31 0.64
C MET A 155 -19.33 -1.86 1.40
N LYS A 156 -20.00 -0.79 0.96
CA LYS A 156 -21.29 -0.34 1.55
C LYS A 156 -22.38 -1.40 1.39
N ILE A 157 -22.51 -1.98 0.20
CA ILE A 157 -23.50 -3.05 -0.09
C ILE A 157 -23.27 -4.25 0.85
N LEU A 158 -22.02 -4.56 1.18
CA LEU A 158 -21.66 -5.65 2.07
C LEU A 158 -21.75 -5.28 3.57
N GLY A 159 -22.04 -4.02 3.91
CA GLY A 159 -21.99 -3.53 5.29
C GLY A 159 -20.59 -3.51 5.90
N ALA A 160 -19.54 -3.49 5.06
CA ALA A 160 -18.13 -3.63 5.45
C ALA A 160 -17.41 -2.26 5.54
N THR A 161 -18.05 -1.26 6.14
CA THR A 161 -17.56 0.13 6.13
C THR A 161 -17.15 0.67 7.49
N GLU A 162 -17.23 -0.11 8.54
CA GLU A 162 -16.94 0.33 9.91
C GLU A 162 -15.52 0.90 10.06
N ARG A 163 -14.55 0.33 9.33
CA ARG A 163 -13.14 0.72 9.36
C ARG A 163 -12.69 1.45 8.08
N LEU A 164 -13.65 1.84 7.22
CA LEU A 164 -13.39 2.51 5.95
C LEU A 164 -13.43 4.03 6.14
N ARG A 165 -12.36 4.69 5.71
CA ARG A 165 -12.32 6.11 5.42
C ARG A 165 -12.12 6.33 3.92
N TYR A 166 -12.78 7.33 3.34
CA TYR A 166 -12.51 7.75 1.98
C TYR A 166 -12.62 9.25 1.83
N ASP A 167 -11.74 9.83 1.04
CA ASP A 167 -11.70 11.26 0.74
C ASP A 167 -11.64 11.47 -0.77
N TRP A 168 -12.59 12.21 -1.31
CA TRP A 168 -12.60 12.66 -2.68
C TRP A 168 -12.04 14.08 -2.74
N MET A 169 -10.90 14.26 -3.44
CA MET A 169 -10.19 15.54 -3.53
C MET A 169 -10.74 16.35 -4.71
N PRO A 170 -11.56 17.40 -4.47
CA PRO A 170 -12.19 18.14 -5.55
C PRO A 170 -11.16 18.82 -6.44
N GLY A 171 -11.26 18.60 -7.77
CA GLY A 171 -10.40 19.23 -8.77
C GLY A 171 -8.97 18.69 -8.87
N ALA A 172 -8.60 17.72 -8.03
CA ALA A 172 -7.30 17.06 -8.12
C ALA A 172 -7.35 15.86 -9.09
#